data_441b09e3ff03113f00520c540795376e
#
_entry.id   441b09e3ff03113f00520c540795376e
#
_cell.length_a   1.000
_cell.length_b   1.000
_cell.length_c   1.000
_cell.angle_alpha   90.00
_cell.angle_beta   90.00
_cell.angle_gamma   90.00
#
_symmetry.space_group_name_H-M   'P 1'
#
loop_
_entity.id
_entity.type
_entity.pdbx_description
1 polymer ?
#
loop_
_entity_poly.entity_id
_entity_poly.type
_entity_poly.pdbx_seq_one_letter_code
_entity_poly.pdbx_strand_id
1 'polypeptide(L)'
;MTSTRRQPFVLVADDDRDTRELYRACFDTSGYRTAEAETGSQAIVSALEIVPDVLLTDYILPDIDGLTIARRLKSDARTAAIRILMVTGYATPAVHMQAAAAGVDRVLLKPCLPQAAMREVSRTLAPTAEAWSRVRDEFGSLPGLALTVEQARLVFDLDRDMCDRILTALVSEGFLSRTPRGAFRRDPD
;
A
#
# COMPACT_ATOMS: atom_id res chain seq x y z
N MET A 1 -22.90 -13.78 -1.34
CA MET A 1 -21.62 -13.98 -2.06
C MET A 1 -20.63 -13.01 -1.44
N THR A 2 -19.74 -13.51 -0.61
CA THR A 2 -18.72 -12.74 0.07
C THR A 2 -17.79 -12.12 -0.98
N SER A 3 -17.74 -10.78 -1.03
CA SER A 3 -16.75 -10.05 -1.83
C SER A 3 -15.37 -10.51 -1.35
N THR A 4 -14.65 -11.24 -2.18
CA THR A 4 -13.29 -11.67 -1.87
C THR A 4 -12.42 -10.41 -1.93
N ARG A 5 -12.22 -9.79 -0.76
CA ARG A 5 -11.31 -8.65 -0.60
C ARG A 5 -9.93 -9.13 -1.05
N ARG A 6 -9.33 -8.47 -2.05
CA ARG A 6 -7.96 -8.77 -2.48
C ARG A 6 -7.05 -8.62 -1.26
N GLN A 7 -6.30 -9.66 -0.94
CA GLN A 7 -5.29 -9.59 0.11
C GLN A 7 -4.16 -8.66 -0.36
N PRO A 8 -3.80 -7.62 0.41
CA PRO A 8 -2.70 -6.76 0.05
C PRO A 8 -1.39 -7.54 -0.04
N PHE A 9 -0.51 -7.13 -0.96
CA PHE A 9 0.74 -7.82 -1.23
C PHE A 9 1.92 -7.00 -0.71
N VAL A 10 2.73 -7.60 0.14
CA VAL A 10 3.95 -7.00 0.70
C VAL A 10 5.17 -7.72 0.13
N LEU A 11 6.09 -6.98 -0.48
CA LEU A 11 7.42 -7.46 -0.83
C LEU A 11 8.38 -7.07 0.29
N VAL A 12 9.08 -8.04 0.87
CA VAL A 12 10.08 -7.84 1.92
C VAL A 12 11.46 -8.00 1.32
N ALA A 13 12.30 -6.96 1.42
CA ALA A 13 13.68 -6.95 0.96
C ALA A 13 14.64 -6.69 2.14
N ASP A 14 15.37 -7.70 2.55
CA ASP A 14 16.38 -7.66 3.61
C ASP A 14 17.40 -8.76 3.29
N ASP A 15 18.68 -8.57 3.55
CA ASP A 15 19.70 -9.60 3.29
C ASP A 15 19.72 -10.68 4.36
N ASP A 16 19.22 -10.39 5.57
CA ASP A 16 19.09 -11.36 6.65
C ASP A 16 17.85 -12.25 6.43
N ARG A 17 18.10 -13.53 6.25
CA ARG A 17 17.06 -14.55 6.05
C ARG A 17 16.09 -14.65 7.22
N ASP A 18 16.59 -14.63 8.44
CA ASP A 18 15.76 -14.80 9.64
C ASP A 18 14.81 -13.60 9.79
N THR A 19 15.29 -12.40 9.48
CA THR A 19 14.48 -11.17 9.42
C THR A 19 13.37 -11.31 8.38
N ARG A 20 13.66 -11.77 7.16
CA ARG A 20 12.64 -11.96 6.11
C ARG A 20 11.59 -12.97 6.55
N GLU A 21 12.01 -14.13 7.09
CA GLU A 21 11.10 -15.19 7.55
C GLU A 21 10.17 -14.70 8.68
N LEU A 22 10.69 -13.89 9.62
CA LEU A 22 9.90 -13.29 10.70
C LEU A 22 8.85 -12.29 10.17
N TYR A 23 9.23 -11.42 9.26
CA TYR A 23 8.29 -10.49 8.62
C TYR A 23 7.22 -11.25 7.84
N ARG A 24 7.63 -12.21 7.00
CA ARG A 24 6.71 -13.03 6.23
C ARG A 24 5.68 -13.70 7.13
N ALA A 25 6.12 -14.42 8.17
CA ALA A 25 5.22 -15.12 9.09
C ALA A 25 4.20 -14.17 9.74
N CYS A 26 4.64 -12.96 10.11
CA CYS A 26 3.77 -11.95 10.71
C CYS A 26 2.74 -11.41 9.70
N PHE A 27 3.16 -11.11 8.47
CA PHE A 27 2.26 -10.60 7.42
C PHE A 27 1.28 -11.66 6.96
N ASP A 28 1.73 -12.90 6.70
CA ASP A 28 0.88 -14.01 6.25
C ASP A 28 -0.23 -14.31 7.27
N THR A 29 0.11 -14.37 8.57
CA THR A 29 -0.88 -14.59 9.65
C THR A 29 -1.86 -13.43 9.80
N SER A 30 -1.50 -12.24 9.31
CA SER A 30 -2.33 -11.02 9.34
C SER A 30 -3.14 -10.81 8.05
N GLY A 31 -3.14 -11.79 7.14
CA GLY A 31 -3.96 -11.76 5.92
C GLY A 31 -3.35 -11.00 4.75
N TYR A 32 -2.05 -10.73 4.77
CA TYR A 32 -1.31 -10.22 3.62
C TYR A 32 -0.78 -11.39 2.79
N ARG A 33 -0.51 -11.13 1.51
CA ARG A 33 0.35 -11.98 0.68
C ARG A 33 1.76 -11.44 0.76
N THR A 34 2.75 -12.33 0.76
CA THR A 34 4.16 -11.91 0.85
C THR A 34 5.02 -12.50 -0.26
N ALA A 35 6.04 -11.76 -0.64
CA ALA A 35 7.20 -12.23 -1.40
C ALA A 35 8.46 -11.70 -0.72
N GLU A 36 9.59 -12.34 -0.99
CA GLU A 36 10.88 -12.03 -0.39
C GLU A 36 11.91 -11.70 -1.46
N ALA A 37 12.83 -10.81 -1.12
CA ALA A 37 14.01 -10.50 -1.90
C ALA A 37 15.22 -10.40 -0.97
N GLU A 38 16.34 -11.03 -1.36
CA GLU A 38 17.58 -11.03 -0.59
C GLU A 38 18.49 -9.87 -0.99
N THR A 39 18.30 -9.34 -2.19
CA THR A 39 19.11 -8.26 -2.76
C THR A 39 18.25 -7.16 -3.33
N GLY A 40 18.81 -5.96 -3.49
CA GLY A 40 18.10 -4.84 -4.10
C GLY A 40 17.75 -5.07 -5.56
N SER A 41 18.60 -5.73 -6.33
CA SER A 41 18.29 -6.12 -7.71
C SER A 41 17.13 -7.10 -7.78
N GLN A 42 17.10 -8.08 -6.90
CA GLN A 42 15.98 -9.03 -6.80
C GLN A 42 14.69 -8.33 -6.39
N ALA A 43 14.76 -7.37 -5.46
CA ALA A 43 13.60 -6.58 -5.05
C ALA A 43 13.02 -5.77 -6.21
N ILE A 44 13.86 -5.15 -7.05
CA ILE A 44 13.40 -4.41 -8.24
C ILE A 44 12.74 -5.35 -9.26
N VAL A 45 13.36 -6.49 -9.57
CA VAL A 45 12.79 -7.47 -10.52
C VAL A 45 11.44 -7.96 -10.02
N SER A 46 11.37 -8.40 -8.75
CA SER A 46 10.13 -8.88 -8.14
C SER A 46 9.05 -7.79 -8.13
N ALA A 47 9.41 -6.54 -7.80
CA ALA A 47 8.46 -5.43 -7.79
C ALA A 47 7.87 -5.13 -9.18
N LEU A 48 8.67 -5.27 -10.24
CA LEU A 48 8.21 -5.10 -11.63
C LEU A 48 7.29 -6.24 -12.11
N GLU A 49 7.52 -7.45 -11.63
CA GLU A 49 6.73 -8.64 -12.01
C GLU A 49 5.39 -8.72 -11.27
N ILE A 50 5.40 -8.49 -9.95
CA ILE A 50 4.22 -8.71 -9.10
C ILE A 50 3.47 -7.44 -8.74
N VAL A 51 4.08 -6.26 -8.90
CA VAL A 51 3.55 -4.94 -8.53
C VAL A 51 2.89 -5.01 -7.13
N PRO A 52 3.68 -5.15 -6.05
CA PRO A 52 3.14 -5.26 -4.70
C PRO A 52 2.48 -3.94 -4.26
N ASP A 53 1.58 -4.01 -3.27
CA ASP A 53 1.00 -2.82 -2.66
C ASP A 53 2.04 -2.06 -1.81
N VAL A 54 2.95 -2.82 -1.18
CA VAL A 54 4.01 -2.28 -0.32
C VAL A 54 5.33 -3.00 -0.57
N LEU A 55 6.41 -2.24 -0.63
CA LEU A 55 7.78 -2.71 -0.44
C LEU A 55 8.24 -2.32 0.97
N LEU A 56 8.58 -3.32 1.79
CA LEU A 56 9.33 -3.15 3.03
C LEU A 56 10.79 -3.52 2.74
N THR A 57 11.69 -2.54 2.75
CA THR A 57 13.10 -2.76 2.38
C THR A 57 14.06 -2.33 3.47
N ASP A 58 15.12 -3.09 3.67
CA ASP A 58 16.27 -2.56 4.39
C ASP A 58 16.88 -1.39 3.59
N TYR A 59 17.48 -0.46 4.32
CA TYR A 59 18.29 0.60 3.74
C TYR A 59 19.56 0.07 3.13
N ILE A 60 20.26 -0.86 3.81
CA ILE A 60 21.52 -1.46 3.37
C ILE A 60 21.24 -2.86 2.84
N LEU A 61 21.49 -3.05 1.56
CA LEU A 61 21.43 -4.35 0.90
C LEU A 61 22.78 -4.60 0.15
N PRO A 62 23.12 -5.86 -0.17
CA PRO A 62 24.46 -6.20 -0.66
C PRO A 62 24.87 -5.51 -1.98
N ASP A 63 23.91 -5.18 -2.84
CA ASP A 63 24.16 -4.72 -4.21
C ASP A 63 23.64 -3.29 -4.47
N ILE A 64 22.38 -3.01 -4.10
CA ILE A 64 21.70 -1.73 -4.35
C ILE A 64 21.00 -1.30 -3.07
N ASP A 65 21.25 -0.09 -2.58
CA ASP A 65 20.62 0.43 -1.37
C ASP A 65 19.13 0.72 -1.53
N GLY A 66 18.41 0.77 -0.40
CA GLY A 66 16.96 1.01 -0.37
C GLY A 66 16.53 2.34 -0.98
N LEU A 67 17.36 3.39 -0.93
CA LEU A 67 17.05 4.68 -1.57
C LEU A 67 17.12 4.57 -3.10
N THR A 68 18.08 3.83 -3.61
CA THR A 68 18.23 3.60 -5.05
C THR A 68 17.09 2.74 -5.58
N ILE A 69 16.66 1.72 -4.81
CA ILE A 69 15.45 0.94 -5.14
C ILE A 69 14.25 1.87 -5.21
N ALA A 70 14.03 2.69 -4.19
CA ALA A 70 12.91 3.63 -4.14
C ALA A 70 12.87 4.55 -5.36
N ARG A 71 13.99 5.21 -5.70
CA ARG A 71 14.07 6.08 -6.87
C ARG A 71 13.72 5.34 -8.17
N ARG A 72 14.25 4.13 -8.37
CA ARG A 72 13.96 3.32 -9.57
C ARG A 72 12.49 2.95 -9.66
N LEU A 73 11.89 2.47 -8.58
CA LEU A 73 10.48 2.10 -8.58
C LEU A 73 9.55 3.32 -8.76
N LYS A 74 9.88 4.46 -8.15
CA LYS A 74 9.09 5.69 -8.29
C LYS A 74 9.23 6.34 -9.67
N SER A 75 10.30 6.07 -10.40
CA SER A 75 10.50 6.58 -11.76
C SER A 75 9.82 5.74 -12.86
N ASP A 76 9.38 4.52 -12.57
CA ASP A 76 8.66 3.66 -13.51
C ASP A 76 7.14 3.74 -13.25
N ALA A 77 6.37 4.15 -14.26
CA ALA A 77 4.92 4.32 -14.15
C ALA A 77 4.17 3.06 -13.66
N ARG A 78 4.71 1.86 -13.90
CA ARG A 78 4.12 0.59 -13.45
C ARG A 78 4.23 0.40 -11.93
N THR A 79 5.29 0.92 -11.32
CA THR A 79 5.64 0.69 -9.92
C THR A 79 5.58 1.96 -9.07
N ALA A 80 5.35 3.13 -9.66
CA ALA A 80 5.31 4.42 -8.94
C ALA A 80 4.28 4.46 -7.81
N ALA A 81 3.18 3.70 -7.93
CA ALA A 81 2.13 3.59 -6.92
C ALA A 81 2.51 2.70 -5.72
N ILE A 82 3.56 1.88 -5.82
CA ILE A 82 4.02 1.01 -4.72
C ILE A 82 4.38 1.88 -3.52
N ARG A 83 3.81 1.59 -2.35
CA ARG A 83 4.19 2.24 -1.10
C ARG A 83 5.52 1.66 -0.62
N ILE A 84 6.46 2.53 -0.19
CA ILE A 84 7.80 2.11 0.20
C ILE A 84 8.04 2.45 1.67
N LEU A 85 8.28 1.42 2.48
CA LEU A 85 8.71 1.54 3.85
C LEU A 85 10.17 1.08 3.94
N MET A 86 11.04 1.93 4.45
CA MET A 86 12.47 1.63 4.59
C MET A 86 12.83 1.41 6.05
N VAL A 87 13.48 0.30 6.35
CA VAL A 87 13.99 -0.04 7.69
C VAL A 87 15.49 0.28 7.73
N THR A 88 15.95 0.96 8.78
CA THR A 88 17.37 1.36 8.89
C THR A 88 17.84 1.40 10.33
N GLY A 89 19.12 1.09 10.55
CA GLY A 89 19.79 1.31 11.83
C GLY A 89 20.11 2.79 12.11
N TYR A 90 20.01 3.65 11.11
CA TYR A 90 20.44 5.05 11.17
C TYR A 90 19.34 6.00 10.68
N ALA A 91 18.41 6.36 11.55
CA ALA A 91 17.32 7.31 11.24
C ALA A 91 17.70 8.76 11.58
N THR A 92 18.76 9.28 10.94
CA THR A 92 19.15 10.69 11.08
C THR A 92 18.24 11.62 10.27
N PRO A 93 18.15 12.94 10.60
CA PRO A 93 17.42 13.91 9.78
C PRO A 93 17.84 13.89 8.29
N ALA A 94 19.13 13.67 8.02
CA ALA A 94 19.64 13.57 6.65
C ALA A 94 19.09 12.33 5.92
N VAL A 95 19.01 11.18 6.58
CA VAL A 95 18.42 9.96 6.02
C VAL A 95 16.93 10.16 5.76
N HIS A 96 16.19 10.78 6.66
CA HIS A 96 14.78 11.11 6.44
C HIS A 96 14.55 12.02 5.24
N MET A 97 15.40 13.06 5.07
CA MET A 97 15.32 13.95 3.90
C MET A 97 15.62 13.20 2.59
N GLN A 98 16.66 12.37 2.58
CA GLN A 98 17.02 11.57 1.41
C GLN A 98 15.94 10.55 1.06
N ALA A 99 15.34 9.91 2.06
CA ALA A 99 14.25 8.96 1.91
C ALA A 99 13.01 9.63 1.31
N ALA A 100 12.60 10.79 1.83
CA ALA A 100 11.50 11.56 1.29
C ALA A 100 11.75 11.98 -0.17
N ALA A 101 12.96 12.47 -0.48
CA ALA A 101 13.36 12.83 -1.84
C ALA A 101 13.40 11.62 -2.81
N ALA A 102 13.63 10.43 -2.29
CA ALA A 102 13.59 9.18 -3.05
C ALA A 102 12.18 8.60 -3.22
N GLY A 103 11.16 9.19 -2.57
CA GLY A 103 9.78 8.72 -2.61
C GLY A 103 9.47 7.61 -1.61
N VAL A 104 10.26 7.47 -0.53
CA VAL A 104 9.96 6.56 0.58
C VAL A 104 8.83 7.15 1.43
N ASP A 105 7.79 6.37 1.65
CA ASP A 105 6.60 6.82 2.40
C ASP A 105 6.85 6.84 3.93
N ARG A 106 7.68 5.92 4.44
CA ARG A 106 8.01 5.79 5.87
C ARG A 106 9.43 5.29 6.09
N VAL A 107 10.10 5.81 7.09
CA VAL A 107 11.39 5.31 7.60
C VAL A 107 11.17 4.72 8.98
N LEU A 108 11.57 3.47 9.18
CA LEU A 108 11.46 2.71 10.43
C LEU A 108 12.85 2.46 11.00
N LEU A 109 13.02 2.64 12.30
CA LEU A 109 14.30 2.43 12.96
C LEU A 109 14.47 0.97 13.41
N LYS A 110 15.61 0.36 13.12
CA LYS A 110 16.00 -0.95 13.69
C LYS A 110 16.40 -0.79 15.19
N PRO A 111 16.02 -1.72 16.07
CA PRO A 111 15.29 -2.96 15.78
C PRO A 111 13.78 -2.71 15.51
N CYS A 112 13.30 -3.11 14.35
CA CYS A 112 11.91 -2.97 13.98
C CYS A 112 11.20 -4.34 14.11
N LEU A 113 10.39 -4.49 15.14
CA LEU A 113 9.64 -5.72 15.35
C LEU A 113 8.61 -5.92 14.23
N PRO A 114 8.35 -7.17 13.77
CA PRO A 114 7.40 -7.44 12.71
C PRO A 114 6.02 -6.82 12.92
N GLN A 115 5.51 -6.85 14.15
CA GLN A 115 4.22 -6.23 14.49
C GLN A 115 4.24 -4.69 14.35
N ALA A 116 5.39 -4.06 14.59
CA ALA A 116 5.54 -2.61 14.39
C ALA A 116 5.54 -2.27 12.89
N ALA A 117 6.31 -3.01 12.10
CA ALA A 117 6.32 -2.88 10.64
C ALA A 117 4.91 -3.11 10.05
N MET A 118 4.21 -4.15 10.51
CA MET A 118 2.84 -4.45 10.08
C MET A 118 1.88 -3.30 10.37
N ARG A 119 1.96 -2.67 11.56
CA ARG A 119 1.13 -1.49 11.88
C ARG A 119 1.40 -0.33 10.93
N GLU A 120 2.66 -0.07 10.60
CA GLU A 120 3.02 1.00 9.67
C GLU A 120 2.59 0.67 8.22
N VAL A 121 2.72 -0.57 7.79
CA VAL A 121 2.17 -1.04 6.50
C VAL A 121 0.66 -0.82 6.46
N SER A 122 -0.05 -1.25 7.51
CA SER A 122 -1.50 -1.05 7.59
C SER A 122 -1.91 0.43 7.53
N ARG A 123 -1.18 1.30 8.23
CA ARG A 123 -1.40 2.76 8.19
C ARG A 123 -1.14 3.35 6.82
N THR A 124 -0.05 2.92 6.17
CA THR A 124 0.35 3.43 4.85
C THR A 124 -0.65 3.01 3.76
N LEU A 125 -1.28 1.87 3.94
CA LEU A 125 -2.34 1.36 3.06
C LEU A 125 -3.74 1.88 3.43
N ALA A 126 -3.92 2.49 4.60
CA ALA A 126 -5.21 3.05 4.97
C ALA A 126 -5.57 4.27 4.11
N PRO A 127 -6.85 4.44 3.75
CA PRO A 127 -7.31 5.63 3.08
C PRO A 127 -7.00 6.90 3.88
N THR A 128 -6.53 7.95 3.22
CA THR A 128 -6.36 9.25 3.87
C THR A 128 -7.71 9.87 4.22
N ALA A 129 -7.77 10.72 5.24
CA ALA A 129 -8.99 11.43 5.61
C ALA A 129 -9.53 12.28 4.44
N GLU A 130 -8.63 12.87 3.64
CA GLU A 130 -9.00 13.65 2.45
C GLU A 130 -9.63 12.77 1.36
N ALA A 131 -9.03 11.62 1.04
CA ALA A 131 -9.59 10.69 0.06
C ALA A 131 -10.96 10.18 0.52
N TRP A 132 -11.08 9.88 1.81
CA TRP A 132 -12.33 9.46 2.43
C TRP A 132 -13.42 10.54 2.30
N SER A 133 -13.14 11.78 2.69
CA SER A 133 -14.09 12.89 2.59
C SER A 133 -14.49 13.15 1.15
N ARG A 134 -13.54 13.22 0.22
CA ARG A 134 -13.84 13.45 -1.21
C ARG A 134 -14.84 12.45 -1.75
N VAL A 135 -14.60 11.15 -1.52
CA VAL A 135 -15.52 10.10 -2.01
C VAL A 135 -16.90 10.23 -1.35
N ARG A 136 -16.94 10.43 -0.04
CA ARG A 136 -18.19 10.56 0.72
C ARG A 136 -19.01 11.78 0.29
N ASP A 137 -18.35 12.93 0.13
CA ASP A 137 -19.01 14.19 -0.23
C ASP A 137 -19.57 14.16 -1.65
N GLU A 138 -18.86 13.54 -2.60
CA GLU A 138 -19.31 13.41 -3.98
C GLU A 138 -20.57 12.55 -4.08
N PHE A 139 -20.58 11.38 -3.45
CA PHE A 139 -21.80 10.55 -3.38
C PHE A 139 -22.92 11.21 -2.57
N GLY A 140 -22.58 12.07 -1.62
CA GLY A 140 -23.54 12.87 -0.85
C GLY A 140 -24.18 13.99 -1.67
N SER A 141 -23.40 14.63 -2.53
CA SER A 141 -23.80 15.83 -3.31
C SER A 141 -24.53 15.48 -4.61
N LEU A 142 -24.35 14.28 -5.15
CA LEU A 142 -24.91 13.86 -6.43
C LEU A 142 -25.89 12.69 -6.25
N PRO A 143 -27.19 12.99 -6.03
CA PRO A 143 -28.23 11.96 -5.95
C PRO A 143 -28.29 11.15 -7.24
N GLY A 144 -28.21 9.81 -7.11
CA GLY A 144 -28.21 8.90 -8.25
C GLY A 144 -26.84 8.59 -8.86
N LEU A 145 -25.76 9.18 -8.34
CA LEU A 145 -24.40 8.78 -8.71
C LEU A 145 -24.20 7.29 -8.42
N ALA A 146 -23.79 6.54 -9.45
CA ALA A 146 -23.47 5.13 -9.32
C ALA A 146 -22.16 4.85 -10.06
N LEU A 147 -21.13 4.44 -9.34
CA LEU A 147 -19.79 4.18 -9.89
C LEU A 147 -19.33 2.77 -9.57
N THR A 148 -18.76 2.08 -10.54
CA THR A 148 -17.94 0.90 -10.28
C THR A 148 -16.59 1.33 -9.67
N VAL A 149 -15.83 0.38 -9.10
CA VAL A 149 -14.46 0.67 -8.61
C VAL A 149 -13.61 1.31 -9.71
N GLU A 150 -13.70 0.79 -10.95
CA GLU A 150 -12.92 1.32 -12.08
C GLU A 150 -13.31 2.75 -12.46
N GLN A 151 -14.58 3.10 -12.40
CA GLN A 151 -15.04 4.46 -12.64
C GLN A 151 -14.65 5.39 -11.47
N ALA A 152 -14.81 4.93 -10.23
CA ALA A 152 -14.45 5.70 -9.04
C ALA A 152 -12.95 6.05 -9.02
N ARG A 153 -12.06 5.12 -9.38
CA ARG A 153 -10.63 5.40 -9.45
C ARG A 153 -10.28 6.55 -10.41
N LEU A 154 -10.97 6.63 -11.54
CA LEU A 154 -10.76 7.70 -12.52
C LEU A 154 -11.34 9.04 -12.03
N VAL A 155 -12.52 9.01 -11.42
CA VAL A 155 -13.19 10.22 -10.91
C VAL A 155 -12.42 10.81 -9.73
N PHE A 156 -11.93 9.95 -8.82
CA PHE A 156 -11.29 10.40 -7.59
C PHE A 156 -9.75 10.45 -7.68
N ASP A 157 -9.18 10.05 -8.82
CA ASP A 157 -7.72 9.94 -9.00
C ASP A 157 -7.07 9.14 -7.85
N LEU A 158 -7.60 7.96 -7.60
CA LEU A 158 -7.14 7.03 -6.58
C LEU A 158 -6.74 5.71 -7.23
N ASP A 159 -5.82 4.99 -6.59
CA ASP A 159 -5.56 3.61 -7.00
C ASP A 159 -6.79 2.70 -6.75
N ARG A 160 -6.83 1.57 -7.43
CA ARG A 160 -7.95 0.63 -7.38
C ARG A 160 -8.25 0.12 -5.98
N ASP A 161 -7.19 -0.25 -5.25
CA ASP A 161 -7.33 -0.84 -3.93
C ASP A 161 -7.79 0.19 -2.91
N MET A 162 -7.33 1.43 -3.02
CA MET A 162 -7.79 2.55 -2.21
C MET A 162 -9.28 2.82 -2.44
N CYS A 163 -9.71 2.86 -3.72
CA CYS A 163 -11.12 3.01 -4.05
C CYS A 163 -11.97 1.88 -3.48
N ASP A 164 -11.57 0.62 -3.66
CA ASP A 164 -12.31 -0.54 -3.17
C ASP A 164 -12.44 -0.51 -1.64
N ARG A 165 -11.38 -0.14 -0.93
CA ARG A 165 -11.39 0.02 0.54
C ARG A 165 -12.38 1.08 1.00
N ILE A 166 -12.35 2.28 0.40
CA ILE A 166 -13.25 3.38 0.77
C ILE A 166 -14.70 2.98 0.47
N LEU A 167 -14.99 2.53 -0.75
CA LEU A 167 -16.33 2.18 -1.17
C LEU A 167 -16.93 1.03 -0.34
N THR A 168 -16.13 0.00 -0.04
CA THR A 168 -16.56 -1.13 0.78
C THR A 168 -16.82 -0.71 2.22
N ALA A 169 -15.99 0.17 2.79
CA ALA A 169 -16.22 0.67 4.13
C ALA A 169 -17.46 1.56 4.22
N LEU A 170 -17.71 2.42 3.21
CA LEU A 170 -18.93 3.22 3.12
C LEU A 170 -20.19 2.35 3.00
N VAL A 171 -20.10 1.17 2.35
CA VAL A 171 -21.19 0.17 2.37
C VAL A 171 -21.36 -0.43 3.77
N SER A 172 -20.28 -0.74 4.45
CA SER A 172 -20.33 -1.29 5.82
C SER A 172 -20.90 -0.30 6.83
N GLU A 173 -20.74 1.01 6.60
CA GLU A 173 -21.35 2.09 7.38
C GLU A 173 -22.83 2.34 7.02
N GLY A 174 -23.36 1.68 5.99
CA GLY A 174 -24.71 1.91 5.48
C GLY A 174 -24.89 3.21 4.68
N PHE A 175 -23.78 3.90 4.35
CA PHE A 175 -23.83 5.12 3.55
C PHE A 175 -24.00 4.86 2.06
N LEU A 176 -23.44 3.74 1.55
CA LEU A 176 -23.59 3.28 0.17
C LEU A 176 -24.24 1.89 0.14
N SER A 177 -24.87 1.58 -0.97
CA SER A 177 -25.31 0.23 -1.34
C SER A 177 -24.60 -0.24 -2.60
N ARG A 178 -24.49 -1.57 -2.78
CA ARG A 178 -23.94 -2.17 -3.98
C ARG A 178 -25.05 -2.64 -4.91
N THR A 179 -25.04 -2.15 -6.14
CA THR A 179 -26.00 -2.56 -7.15
C THR A 179 -25.73 -3.98 -7.68
N PRO A 180 -26.72 -4.66 -8.29
CA PRO A 180 -26.50 -5.97 -8.92
C PRO A 180 -25.44 -5.97 -10.03
N ARG A 181 -25.18 -4.82 -10.64
CA ARG A 181 -24.14 -4.63 -11.67
C ARG A 181 -22.74 -4.28 -11.08
N GLY A 182 -22.61 -4.32 -9.75
CA GLY A 182 -21.35 -4.08 -9.07
C GLY A 182 -20.95 -2.61 -8.89
N ALA A 183 -21.83 -1.67 -9.21
CA ALA A 183 -21.61 -0.26 -8.91
C ALA A 183 -22.02 0.06 -7.46
N PHE A 184 -21.42 1.09 -6.91
CA PHE A 184 -21.74 1.66 -5.60
C PHE A 184 -22.61 2.91 -5.79
N ARG A 185 -23.65 3.07 -4.98
CA ARG A 185 -24.52 4.25 -4.99
C ARG A 185 -24.98 4.59 -3.58
N ARG A 186 -25.35 5.85 -3.35
CA ARG A 186 -26.12 6.22 -2.16
C ARG A 186 -27.58 5.89 -2.42
N ASP A 187 -28.21 5.18 -1.49
CA ASP A 187 -29.66 5.00 -1.54
C ASP A 187 -30.34 6.33 -1.14
N PRO A 188 -31.40 6.74 -1.83
CA PRO A 188 -32.19 7.90 -1.40
C PRO A 188 -32.78 7.63 -0.01
N ASP A 189 -32.73 8.63 0.84
CA ASP A 189 -33.39 8.63 2.17
C ASP A 189 -34.91 8.50 2.03
#